data_4513e03e9244012cc6f80e24978bec3b
#
_entry.id   4513e03e9244012cc6f80e24978bec3b
#
_cell.length_a   1.000
_cell.length_b   1.000
_cell.length_c   1.000
_cell.angle_alpha   90.00
_cell.angle_beta   90.00
_cell.angle_gamma   90.00
#
_symmetry.space_group_name_H-M   'P 1'
#
loop_
_entity.id
_entity.type
_entity.pdbx_description
1 polymer ?
#
loop_
_entity_poly.entity_id
_entity_poly.type
_entity_poly.pdbx_seq_one_letter_code
_entity_poly.pdbx_strand_id
1 'polypeptide(L)'
;MADYDYDLFTIGAGSGGVRASRLAAETGARVGVAEEYRVGGTCVIRGCVPKKLFVFASEFASTFRDAEGFGWSKTGGEFDWSRLVADKDAEIDRLNDIYIANLKKAGVEIINSRATLRDPHTIYLENEGRTVTAKTILIATGATPRVDTTIAGHEIAVSSNELFHLEELPKRIVIYGGGYIAVEFAGIFHALGVKTTLVYRGQQILRGFDSDMRHWLSLELVRQGINLVTETTLTDIEKIGRDHVVSLSSGRSLTTDLVVFAIGRDPNTQGLGLETAGVEVGRNGRIEVDAHSKTSADNIYAVGDVTDRVALTPVAIKEGAAFVETVFK
;
A
#
# COMPACT_ATOMS: atom_id res chain seq x y z
N MET A 1 28.84 -26.29 12.73
CA MET A 1 27.88 -25.16 12.46
C MET A 1 26.71 -25.77 11.72
N ALA A 2 25.49 -25.43 12.06
CA ALA A 2 24.32 -25.90 11.30
C ALA A 2 24.45 -25.41 9.84
N ASP A 3 24.25 -26.32 8.89
CA ASP A 3 24.29 -26.00 7.47
C ASP A 3 22.89 -25.56 7.05
N TYR A 4 22.69 -24.23 6.85
CA TYR A 4 21.44 -23.66 6.41
C TYR A 4 21.41 -23.54 4.89
N ASP A 5 20.20 -23.59 4.28
CA ASP A 5 20.04 -23.37 2.85
C ASP A 5 20.43 -21.95 2.46
N TYR A 6 20.10 -20.95 3.32
CA TYR A 6 20.41 -19.55 3.12
C TYR A 6 21.10 -18.90 4.32
N ASP A 7 21.97 -17.95 4.04
CA ASP A 7 22.54 -17.07 5.06
C ASP A 7 21.53 -15.98 5.47
N LEU A 8 20.72 -15.51 4.50
CA LEU A 8 19.57 -14.65 4.70
C LEU A 8 18.36 -15.17 3.91
N PHE A 9 17.21 -15.29 4.58
CA PHE A 9 15.95 -15.48 3.90
C PHE A 9 15.03 -14.28 4.20
N THR A 10 14.53 -13.60 3.15
CA THR A 10 13.64 -12.44 3.27
C THR A 10 12.20 -12.84 2.96
N ILE A 11 11.27 -12.51 3.83
CA ILE A 11 9.83 -12.69 3.62
C ILE A 11 9.24 -11.35 3.19
N GLY A 12 8.87 -11.25 1.91
CA GLY A 12 8.35 -10.05 1.25
C GLY A 12 9.41 -9.31 0.43
N ALA A 13 9.13 -9.14 -0.87
CA ALA A 13 9.96 -8.42 -1.84
C ALA A 13 9.45 -7.00 -2.11
N GLY A 14 9.01 -6.30 -1.05
CA GLY A 14 8.73 -4.87 -1.09
C GLY A 14 10.00 -4.02 -1.00
N SER A 15 9.83 -2.71 -0.77
CA SER A 15 10.93 -1.72 -0.77
C SER A 15 12.09 -2.08 0.16
N GLY A 16 11.78 -2.48 1.39
CA GLY A 16 12.78 -2.89 2.39
C GLY A 16 13.42 -4.22 2.04
N GLY A 17 12.60 -5.24 1.69
CA GLY A 17 13.06 -6.58 1.37
C GLY A 17 13.96 -6.64 0.14
N VAL A 18 13.58 -5.99 -0.96
CA VAL A 18 14.41 -5.89 -2.18
C VAL A 18 15.75 -5.23 -1.87
N ARG A 19 15.73 -4.13 -1.10
CA ARG A 19 16.97 -3.43 -0.76
C ARG A 19 17.89 -4.28 0.10
N ALA A 20 17.36 -4.89 1.14
CA ALA A 20 18.12 -5.76 2.04
C ALA A 20 18.68 -6.99 1.32
N SER A 21 17.85 -7.70 0.56
CA SER A 21 18.26 -8.92 -0.16
C SER A 21 19.40 -8.66 -1.15
N ARG A 22 19.30 -7.57 -1.93
CA ARG A 22 20.38 -7.19 -2.86
C ARG A 22 21.68 -6.90 -2.15
N LEU A 23 21.64 -6.03 -1.13
CA LEU A 23 22.85 -5.63 -0.42
C LEU A 23 23.49 -6.80 0.33
N ALA A 24 22.71 -7.71 0.91
CA ALA A 24 23.23 -8.90 1.55
C ALA A 24 23.90 -9.83 0.53
N ALA A 25 23.29 -10.07 -0.62
CA ALA A 25 23.89 -10.88 -1.68
C ALA A 25 25.21 -10.28 -2.23
N GLU A 26 25.31 -8.95 -2.31
CA GLU A 26 26.54 -8.23 -2.70
C GLU A 26 27.70 -8.46 -1.71
N THR A 27 27.44 -8.91 -0.47
CA THR A 27 28.49 -9.34 0.49
C THR A 27 28.97 -10.78 0.29
N GLY A 28 28.37 -11.52 -0.64
CA GLY A 28 28.64 -12.94 -0.88
C GLY A 28 27.73 -13.89 -0.10
N ALA A 29 26.72 -13.40 0.62
CA ALA A 29 25.74 -14.23 1.32
C ALA A 29 24.80 -14.96 0.33
N ARG A 30 24.41 -16.19 0.66
CA ARG A 30 23.34 -16.92 -0.04
C ARG A 30 22.00 -16.35 0.41
N VAL A 31 21.27 -15.72 -0.52
CA VAL A 31 20.04 -14.99 -0.20
C VAL A 31 18.85 -15.54 -0.97
N GLY A 32 17.78 -15.93 -0.24
CA GLY A 32 16.46 -16.19 -0.79
C GLY A 32 15.49 -15.07 -0.43
N VAL A 33 14.56 -14.77 -1.32
CA VAL A 33 13.43 -13.88 -1.06
C VAL A 33 12.13 -14.50 -1.54
N ALA A 34 11.14 -14.60 -0.65
CA ALA A 34 9.78 -15.02 -1.00
C ALA A 34 8.85 -13.83 -1.17
N GLU A 35 8.07 -13.84 -2.25
CA GLU A 35 7.03 -12.86 -2.53
C GLU A 35 5.75 -13.58 -2.97
N GLU A 36 4.62 -13.28 -2.31
CA GLU A 36 3.34 -13.93 -2.59
C GLU A 36 2.56 -13.28 -3.74
N TYR A 37 2.87 -12.02 -4.08
CA TYR A 37 2.15 -11.28 -5.11
C TYR A 37 3.10 -10.88 -6.25
N ARG A 38 3.78 -9.73 -6.14
CA ARG A 38 4.68 -9.21 -7.17
C ARG A 38 5.87 -8.49 -6.54
N VAL A 39 7.05 -8.74 -7.06
CA VAL A 39 8.29 -8.07 -6.65
C VAL A 39 8.19 -6.55 -6.86
N GLY A 40 8.61 -5.77 -5.86
CA GLY A 40 8.48 -4.31 -5.83
C GLY A 40 7.51 -3.83 -4.75
N GLY A 41 6.59 -4.70 -4.30
CA GLY A 41 5.67 -4.47 -3.19
C GLY A 41 4.70 -3.31 -3.44
N THR A 42 4.07 -2.84 -2.37
CA THR A 42 3.00 -1.84 -2.45
C THR A 42 3.39 -0.60 -3.25
N CYS A 43 4.56 0.00 -2.99
CA CYS A 43 4.95 1.27 -3.62
C CYS A 43 5.01 1.18 -5.15
N VAL A 44 5.62 0.12 -5.68
CA VAL A 44 5.79 -0.06 -7.13
C VAL A 44 4.51 -0.55 -7.78
N ILE A 45 3.86 -1.56 -7.19
CA ILE A 45 2.80 -2.32 -7.86
C ILE A 45 1.42 -1.68 -7.68
N ARG A 46 1.07 -1.22 -6.47
CA ARG A 46 -0.27 -0.73 -6.09
C ARG A 46 -0.22 0.39 -5.06
N GLY A 47 0.67 1.35 -5.26
CA GLY A 47 0.87 2.47 -4.34
C GLY A 47 1.45 3.69 -5.02
N CYS A 48 2.66 4.10 -4.62
CA CYS A 48 3.27 5.37 -4.99
C CYS A 48 3.36 5.59 -6.51
N VAL A 49 3.82 4.58 -7.25
CA VAL A 49 4.05 4.72 -8.70
C VAL A 49 2.73 4.82 -9.46
N PRO A 50 1.81 3.84 -9.40
CA PRO A 50 0.56 3.93 -10.15
C PRO A 50 -0.30 5.12 -9.69
N LYS A 51 -0.29 5.47 -8.40
CA LYS A 51 -0.97 6.66 -7.89
C LYS A 51 -0.43 7.92 -8.56
N LYS A 52 0.89 8.06 -8.68
CA LYS A 52 1.48 9.26 -9.28
C LYS A 52 1.16 9.37 -10.77
N LEU A 53 1.08 8.26 -11.49
CA LEU A 53 0.61 8.25 -12.88
C LEU A 53 -0.84 8.75 -12.98
N PHE A 54 -1.71 8.35 -12.06
CA PHE A 54 -3.08 8.85 -12.00
C PHE A 54 -3.16 10.33 -11.63
N VAL A 55 -2.28 10.82 -10.73
CA VAL A 55 -2.16 12.25 -10.42
C VAL A 55 -1.80 13.03 -11.67
N PHE A 56 -0.76 12.62 -12.41
CA PHE A 56 -0.36 13.29 -13.65
C PHE A 56 -1.50 13.33 -14.69
N ALA A 57 -2.22 12.21 -14.85
CA ALA A 57 -3.37 12.18 -15.76
C ALA A 57 -4.48 13.17 -15.30
N SER A 58 -4.74 13.25 -14.00
CA SER A 58 -5.75 14.14 -13.43
C SER A 58 -5.38 15.63 -13.52
N GLU A 59 -4.08 15.97 -13.49
CA GLU A 59 -3.58 17.35 -13.62
C GLU A 59 -3.89 17.94 -15.00
N PHE A 60 -3.94 17.13 -16.06
CA PHE A 60 -4.29 17.62 -17.39
C PHE A 60 -5.70 18.22 -17.45
N ALA A 61 -6.65 17.72 -16.67
CA ALA A 61 -8.02 18.26 -16.63
C ALA A 61 -8.06 19.71 -16.13
N SER A 62 -7.23 20.08 -15.14
CA SER A 62 -7.08 21.47 -14.69
C SER A 62 -6.27 22.31 -15.67
N THR A 63 -5.18 21.75 -16.18
CA THR A 63 -4.31 22.42 -17.16
C THR A 63 -5.08 22.83 -18.42
N PHE A 64 -5.97 21.99 -18.92
CA PHE A 64 -6.80 22.32 -20.07
C PHE A 64 -7.78 23.47 -19.78
N ARG A 65 -8.39 23.51 -18.60
CA ARG A 65 -9.24 24.64 -18.19
C ARG A 65 -8.46 25.94 -18.06
N ASP A 66 -7.30 25.89 -17.42
CA ASP A 66 -6.46 27.05 -17.17
C ASP A 66 -5.89 27.63 -18.46
N ALA A 67 -5.60 26.78 -19.46
CA ALA A 67 -5.07 27.18 -20.75
C ALA A 67 -6.00 28.15 -21.52
N GLU A 68 -7.31 28.07 -21.32
CA GLU A 68 -8.26 29.01 -21.94
C GLU A 68 -7.98 30.46 -21.48
N GLY A 69 -7.57 30.68 -20.23
CA GLY A 69 -7.17 31.98 -19.70
C GLY A 69 -5.89 32.55 -20.33
N PHE A 70 -5.12 31.72 -21.03
CA PHE A 70 -3.87 32.08 -21.72
C PHE A 70 -4.03 32.08 -23.25
N GLY A 71 -5.25 32.17 -23.76
CA GLY A 71 -5.53 32.30 -25.17
C GLY A 71 -5.57 31.01 -25.99
N TRP A 72 -5.51 29.87 -25.33
CA TRP A 72 -5.69 28.57 -25.99
C TRP A 72 -7.17 28.26 -26.18
N SER A 73 -7.62 28.03 -27.38
CA SER A 73 -8.99 27.59 -27.69
C SER A 73 -9.00 26.08 -27.94
N LYS A 74 -10.05 25.40 -27.44
CA LYS A 74 -10.24 23.93 -27.57
C LYS A 74 -9.05 23.12 -27.05
N THR A 75 -8.69 23.35 -25.81
CA THR A 75 -7.77 22.54 -25.06
C THR A 75 -8.51 21.36 -24.42
N GLY A 76 -8.01 20.16 -24.61
CA GLY A 76 -8.58 18.92 -24.10
C GLY A 76 -9.20 18.04 -25.20
N GLY A 77 -9.21 16.78 -24.92
CA GLY A 77 -9.81 15.71 -25.69
C GLY A 77 -10.76 14.89 -24.84
N GLU A 78 -11.22 13.79 -25.38
CA GLU A 78 -11.92 12.79 -24.59
C GLU A 78 -10.93 12.03 -23.69
N PHE A 79 -11.26 11.89 -22.42
CA PHE A 79 -10.48 11.09 -21.47
C PHE A 79 -10.91 9.62 -21.56
N ASP A 80 -9.94 8.74 -21.78
CA ASP A 80 -10.13 7.29 -21.84
C ASP A 80 -9.48 6.62 -20.61
N TRP A 81 -10.33 6.20 -19.67
CA TRP A 81 -9.90 5.51 -18.46
C TRP A 81 -9.24 4.17 -18.75
N SER A 82 -9.78 3.39 -19.68
CA SER A 82 -9.27 2.06 -19.99
C SER A 82 -7.86 2.13 -20.58
N ARG A 83 -7.60 3.14 -21.41
CA ARG A 83 -6.27 3.41 -21.93
C ARG A 83 -5.30 3.83 -20.83
N LEU A 84 -5.70 4.74 -19.91
CA LEU A 84 -4.85 5.13 -18.79
C LEU A 84 -4.47 3.93 -17.92
N VAL A 85 -5.42 3.04 -17.62
CA VAL A 85 -5.18 1.82 -16.84
C VAL A 85 -4.22 0.90 -17.58
N ALA A 86 -4.41 0.67 -18.87
CA ALA A 86 -3.55 -0.18 -19.68
C ALA A 86 -2.10 0.36 -19.77
N ASP A 87 -1.94 1.66 -20.03
CA ASP A 87 -0.62 2.30 -20.11
C ASP A 87 0.09 2.28 -18.73
N LYS A 88 -0.66 2.51 -17.63
CA LYS A 88 -0.16 2.35 -16.26
C LYS A 88 0.26 0.91 -16.00
N ASP A 89 -0.54 -0.10 -16.36
CA ASP A 89 -0.19 -1.50 -16.15
C ASP A 89 1.08 -1.90 -16.91
N ALA A 90 1.24 -1.47 -18.16
CA ALA A 90 2.45 -1.68 -18.92
C ALA A 90 3.70 -1.09 -18.23
N GLU A 91 3.59 0.12 -17.65
CA GLU A 91 4.70 0.73 -16.91
C GLU A 91 5.01 -0.03 -15.61
N ILE A 92 3.98 -0.50 -14.89
CA ILE A 92 4.19 -1.30 -13.67
C ILE A 92 4.84 -2.65 -14.00
N ASP A 93 4.45 -3.30 -15.10
CA ASP A 93 5.07 -4.54 -15.58
C ASP A 93 6.54 -4.32 -15.92
N ARG A 94 6.85 -3.26 -16.66
CA ARG A 94 8.25 -2.89 -16.96
C ARG A 94 9.09 -2.66 -15.71
N LEU A 95 8.53 -1.99 -14.70
CA LEU A 95 9.23 -1.77 -13.43
C LEU A 95 9.40 -3.06 -12.64
N ASN A 96 8.38 -3.91 -12.58
CA ASN A 96 8.47 -5.23 -11.93
C ASN A 96 9.59 -6.06 -12.52
N ASP A 97 9.71 -6.10 -13.87
CA ASP A 97 10.79 -6.82 -14.56
C ASP A 97 12.18 -6.27 -14.21
N ILE A 98 12.33 -4.95 -14.09
CA ILE A 98 13.58 -4.32 -13.66
C ILE A 98 13.94 -4.73 -12.22
N TYR A 99 12.97 -4.77 -11.30
CA TYR A 99 13.21 -5.20 -9.92
C TYR A 99 13.64 -6.66 -9.86
N ILE A 100 12.97 -7.55 -10.62
CA ILE A 100 13.32 -8.96 -10.76
C ILE A 100 14.74 -9.12 -11.34
N ALA A 101 15.04 -8.41 -12.43
CA ALA A 101 16.36 -8.44 -13.05
C ALA A 101 17.48 -7.98 -12.09
N ASN A 102 17.22 -6.94 -11.30
CA ASN A 102 18.18 -6.43 -10.32
C ASN A 102 18.43 -7.41 -9.17
N LEU A 103 17.41 -8.11 -8.68
CA LEU A 103 17.57 -9.17 -7.67
C LEU A 103 18.38 -10.34 -8.25
N LYS A 104 18.02 -10.83 -9.43
CA LYS A 104 18.75 -11.92 -10.11
C LYS A 104 20.21 -11.56 -10.39
N LYS A 105 20.47 -10.33 -10.86
CA LYS A 105 21.83 -9.84 -11.11
C LYS A 105 22.69 -9.82 -9.84
N ALA A 106 22.09 -9.56 -8.68
CA ALA A 106 22.76 -9.61 -7.39
C ALA A 106 22.98 -11.04 -6.87
N GLY A 107 22.42 -12.08 -7.52
CA GLY A 107 22.50 -13.47 -7.08
C GLY A 107 21.43 -13.88 -6.07
N VAL A 108 20.34 -13.12 -5.96
CA VAL A 108 19.22 -13.43 -5.05
C VAL A 108 18.29 -14.45 -5.72
N GLU A 109 17.96 -15.53 -5.02
CA GLU A 109 16.93 -16.48 -5.42
C GLU A 109 15.54 -15.90 -5.10
N ILE A 110 14.71 -15.78 -6.13
CA ILE A 110 13.33 -15.26 -6.00
C ILE A 110 12.36 -16.43 -6.00
N ILE A 111 11.55 -16.53 -4.96
CA ILE A 111 10.58 -17.60 -4.74
C ILE A 111 9.18 -17.02 -4.75
N ASN A 112 8.37 -17.41 -5.73
CA ASN A 112 6.98 -16.96 -5.85
C ASN A 112 6.07 -17.78 -4.93
N SER A 113 6.06 -17.46 -3.66
CA SER A 113 5.30 -18.18 -2.64
C SER A 113 4.99 -17.31 -1.45
N ARG A 114 3.86 -17.59 -0.81
CA ARG A 114 3.67 -17.21 0.58
C ARG A 114 4.65 -18.01 1.43
N ALA A 115 5.34 -17.31 2.33
CA ALA A 115 6.31 -17.90 3.25
C ALA A 115 5.84 -17.72 4.69
N THR A 116 5.86 -18.81 5.47
CA THR A 116 5.45 -18.82 6.88
C THR A 116 6.52 -19.48 7.75
N LEU A 117 6.69 -18.99 8.96
CA LEU A 117 7.65 -19.51 9.92
C LEU A 117 7.11 -20.77 10.60
N ARG A 118 7.97 -21.80 10.72
CA ARG A 118 7.69 -23.04 11.47
C ARG A 118 8.44 -23.08 12.79
N ASP A 119 9.61 -22.47 12.81
CA ASP A 119 10.45 -22.23 13.98
C ASP A 119 11.40 -21.05 13.66
N PRO A 120 12.34 -20.65 14.55
CA PRO A 120 13.24 -19.52 14.31
C PRO A 120 14.10 -19.62 13.06
N HIS A 121 14.33 -20.80 12.51
CA HIS A 121 15.21 -21.01 11.37
C HIS A 121 14.54 -21.67 10.17
N THR A 122 13.31 -22.17 10.30
CA THR A 122 12.60 -22.93 9.26
C THR A 122 11.43 -22.14 8.68
N ILE A 123 11.45 -21.97 7.38
CA ILE A 123 10.43 -21.28 6.58
C ILE A 123 9.70 -22.31 5.72
N TYR A 124 8.39 -22.31 5.75
CA TYR A 124 7.56 -23.10 4.86
C TYR A 124 7.09 -22.25 3.67
N LEU A 125 7.29 -22.78 2.47
CA LEU A 125 6.92 -22.18 1.19
C LEU A 125 5.62 -22.83 0.70
N GLU A 126 4.49 -22.13 0.87
CA GLU A 126 3.16 -22.70 0.66
C GLU A 126 2.95 -23.20 -0.78
N ASN A 127 3.33 -22.40 -1.79
CA ASN A 127 3.12 -22.75 -3.19
C ASN A 127 4.02 -23.91 -3.67
N GLU A 128 5.14 -24.14 -3.01
CA GLU A 128 6.08 -25.21 -3.34
C GLU A 128 5.92 -26.46 -2.47
N GLY A 129 5.17 -26.37 -1.37
CA GLY A 129 4.92 -27.46 -0.44
C GLY A 129 6.17 -27.99 0.27
N ARG A 130 7.22 -27.14 0.40
CA ARG A 130 8.51 -27.52 1.03
C ARG A 130 8.95 -26.51 2.08
N THR A 131 9.89 -26.92 2.90
CA THR A 131 10.58 -26.05 3.85
C THR A 131 11.98 -25.71 3.35
N VAL A 132 12.46 -24.54 3.79
CA VAL A 132 13.85 -24.10 3.67
C VAL A 132 14.34 -23.60 5.02
N THR A 133 15.66 -23.58 5.20
CA THR A 133 16.30 -23.13 6.44
C THR A 133 17.16 -21.89 6.20
N ALA A 134 17.18 -20.99 7.18
CA ALA A 134 17.98 -19.77 7.10
C ALA A 134 18.71 -19.47 8.42
N LYS A 135 19.96 -19.01 8.30
CA LYS A 135 20.72 -18.51 9.44
C LYS A 135 20.10 -17.25 10.02
N THR A 136 19.68 -16.33 9.16
CA THR A 136 19.01 -15.08 9.51
C THR A 136 17.74 -14.94 8.68
N ILE A 137 16.65 -14.43 9.28
CA ILE A 137 15.39 -14.17 8.61
C ILE A 137 15.08 -12.68 8.70
N LEU A 138 14.67 -12.08 7.59
CA LEU A 138 14.17 -10.72 7.54
C LEU A 138 12.68 -10.71 7.15
N ILE A 139 11.83 -10.17 8.01
CA ILE A 139 10.40 -9.98 7.73
C ILE A 139 10.20 -8.58 7.16
N ALA A 140 9.74 -8.50 5.91
CA ALA A 140 9.51 -7.25 5.17
C ALA A 140 8.14 -7.26 4.45
N THR A 141 7.12 -7.82 5.11
CA THR A 141 5.80 -8.08 4.55
C THR A 141 4.91 -6.83 4.42
N GLY A 142 5.37 -5.69 4.96
CA GLY A 142 4.69 -4.41 4.83
C GLY A 142 3.37 -4.35 5.58
N ALA A 143 2.38 -3.68 4.99
CA ALA A 143 1.05 -3.49 5.56
C ALA A 143 -0.04 -3.71 4.51
N THR A 144 -1.25 -4.01 4.97
CA THR A 144 -2.46 -4.20 4.15
C THR A 144 -3.48 -3.09 4.45
N PRO A 145 -4.34 -2.69 3.50
CA PRO A 145 -5.42 -1.74 3.77
C PRO A 145 -6.35 -2.24 4.88
N ARG A 146 -6.71 -1.32 5.78
CA ARG A 146 -7.67 -1.61 6.86
C ARG A 146 -9.09 -1.57 6.33
N VAL A 147 -9.87 -2.58 6.69
CA VAL A 147 -11.32 -2.64 6.49
C VAL A 147 -12.01 -2.59 7.85
N ASP A 148 -13.07 -1.79 7.97
CA ASP A 148 -13.89 -1.76 9.17
C ASP A 148 -15.01 -2.81 9.06
N THR A 149 -14.75 -3.99 9.61
CA THR A 149 -15.69 -5.12 9.57
C THR A 149 -16.90 -4.93 10.49
N THR A 150 -16.96 -3.85 11.27
CA THR A 150 -18.13 -3.51 12.10
C THR A 150 -19.23 -2.82 11.31
N ILE A 151 -18.91 -2.31 10.09
CA ILE A 151 -19.88 -1.71 9.18
C ILE A 151 -20.57 -2.84 8.41
N ALA A 152 -21.89 -2.93 8.50
CA ALA A 152 -22.65 -3.88 7.72
C ALA A 152 -22.47 -3.60 6.21
N GLY A 153 -22.31 -4.65 5.40
CA GLY A 153 -22.02 -4.51 3.96
C GLY A 153 -20.60 -4.03 3.63
N HIS A 154 -19.66 -4.08 4.59
CA HIS A 154 -18.27 -3.68 4.35
C HIS A 154 -17.59 -4.46 3.21
N GLU A 155 -18.02 -5.68 2.94
CA GLU A 155 -17.53 -6.54 1.86
C GLU A 155 -17.87 -6.02 0.46
N ILE A 156 -18.78 -5.06 0.35
CA ILE A 156 -19.15 -4.38 -0.91
C ILE A 156 -18.10 -3.30 -1.24
N ALA A 157 -17.47 -2.72 -0.23
CA ALA A 157 -16.49 -1.67 -0.41
C ALA A 157 -15.14 -2.25 -0.88
N VAL A 158 -14.40 -1.43 -1.62
CA VAL A 158 -13.04 -1.73 -2.06
C VAL A 158 -12.01 -0.97 -1.24
N SER A 159 -10.75 -1.33 -1.36
CA SER A 159 -9.62 -0.60 -0.80
C SER A 159 -8.86 0.19 -1.87
N SER A 160 -7.76 0.83 -1.49
CA SER A 160 -6.86 1.48 -2.44
C SER A 160 -6.22 0.51 -3.45
N ASN A 161 -6.14 -0.79 -3.14
CA ASN A 161 -5.56 -1.77 -4.04
C ASN A 161 -6.39 -1.93 -5.32
N GLU A 162 -7.71 -2.04 -5.16
CA GLU A 162 -8.65 -2.27 -6.26
C GLU A 162 -8.82 -1.02 -7.13
N LEU A 163 -8.61 0.20 -6.58
CA LEU A 163 -8.73 1.45 -7.33
C LEU A 163 -7.78 1.53 -8.54
N PHE A 164 -6.66 0.84 -8.49
CA PHE A 164 -5.72 0.80 -9.61
C PHE A 164 -6.15 -0.11 -10.77
N HIS A 165 -7.18 -0.94 -10.55
CA HIS A 165 -7.61 -1.99 -11.47
C HIS A 165 -9.09 -1.89 -11.84
N LEU A 166 -9.73 -0.74 -11.61
CA LEU A 166 -11.12 -0.53 -11.99
C LEU A 166 -11.27 -0.64 -13.53
N GLU A 167 -12.17 -1.48 -13.98
CA GLU A 167 -12.46 -1.65 -15.41
C GLU A 167 -13.10 -0.40 -16.02
N GLU A 168 -13.96 0.28 -15.22
CA GLU A 168 -14.66 1.49 -15.62
C GLU A 168 -14.48 2.58 -14.56
N LEU A 169 -14.42 3.83 -15.03
CA LEU A 169 -14.44 5.00 -14.15
C LEU A 169 -15.85 5.16 -13.55
N PRO A 170 -16.02 5.12 -12.22
CA PRO A 170 -17.33 5.31 -11.61
C PRO A 170 -17.86 6.73 -11.86
N LYS A 171 -19.17 6.90 -11.93
CA LYS A 171 -19.76 8.26 -12.02
C LYS A 171 -19.79 8.95 -10.66
N ARG A 172 -19.91 8.16 -9.59
CA ARG A 172 -20.01 8.63 -8.18
C ARG A 172 -19.13 7.73 -7.31
N ILE A 173 -18.38 8.33 -6.41
CA ILE A 173 -17.53 7.61 -5.46
C ILE A 173 -17.70 8.18 -4.04
N VAL A 174 -17.80 7.30 -3.06
CA VAL A 174 -17.68 7.62 -1.64
C VAL A 174 -16.37 7.06 -1.12
N ILE A 175 -15.49 7.93 -0.65
CA ILE A 175 -14.21 7.55 -0.05
C ILE A 175 -14.32 7.76 1.46
N TYR A 176 -14.20 6.69 2.24
CA TYR A 176 -14.22 6.72 3.69
C TYR A 176 -12.81 6.74 4.26
N GLY A 177 -12.43 7.86 4.84
CA GLY A 177 -11.11 8.13 5.41
C GLY A 177 -10.73 9.60 5.31
N GLY A 178 -9.69 10.01 6.02
CA GLY A 178 -9.21 11.40 6.01
C GLY A 178 -7.67 11.47 5.98
N GLY A 179 -7.00 10.35 5.71
CA GLY A 179 -5.56 10.30 5.52
C GLY A 179 -5.13 10.66 4.09
N TYR A 180 -3.82 10.67 3.85
CA TYR A 180 -3.26 11.07 2.55
C TYR A 180 -3.77 10.21 1.38
N ILE A 181 -4.00 8.89 1.58
CA ILE A 181 -4.56 8.02 0.55
C ILE A 181 -5.96 8.48 0.14
N ALA A 182 -6.83 8.76 1.12
CA ALA A 182 -8.19 9.22 0.87
C ALA A 182 -8.21 10.55 0.11
N VAL A 183 -7.38 11.50 0.53
CA VAL A 183 -7.29 12.85 -0.06
C VAL A 183 -6.75 12.79 -1.50
N GLU A 184 -5.69 12.00 -1.72
CA GLU A 184 -5.10 11.83 -3.06
C GLU A 184 -6.11 11.23 -4.05
N PHE A 185 -6.78 10.15 -3.68
CA PHE A 185 -7.80 9.54 -4.55
C PHE A 185 -9.02 10.44 -4.73
N ALA A 186 -9.44 11.18 -3.69
CA ALA A 186 -10.52 12.15 -3.84
C ALA A 186 -10.18 13.21 -4.90
N GLY A 187 -8.96 13.74 -4.89
CA GLY A 187 -8.47 14.69 -5.88
C GLY A 187 -8.40 14.09 -7.29
N ILE A 188 -7.82 12.89 -7.42
CA ILE A 188 -7.69 12.19 -8.70
C ILE A 188 -9.05 11.94 -9.35
N PHE A 189 -9.95 11.26 -8.65
CA PHE A 189 -11.26 10.91 -9.22
C PHE A 189 -12.10 12.16 -9.52
N HIS A 190 -12.08 13.16 -8.61
CA HIS A 190 -12.79 14.41 -8.85
C HIS A 190 -12.29 15.13 -10.11
N ALA A 191 -10.97 15.25 -10.29
CA ALA A 191 -10.39 15.92 -11.46
C ALA A 191 -10.69 15.17 -12.76
N LEU A 192 -10.86 13.86 -12.72
CA LEU A 192 -11.30 13.02 -13.83
C LEU A 192 -12.82 13.04 -14.07
N GLY A 193 -13.57 13.91 -13.38
CA GLY A 193 -15.00 14.12 -13.59
C GLY A 193 -15.93 13.25 -12.74
N VAL A 194 -15.41 12.50 -11.78
CA VAL A 194 -16.22 11.67 -10.86
C VAL A 194 -16.82 12.54 -9.76
N LYS A 195 -18.12 12.41 -9.50
CA LYS A 195 -18.76 13.04 -8.36
C LYS A 195 -18.26 12.42 -7.07
N THR A 196 -17.38 13.11 -6.37
CA THR A 196 -16.62 12.59 -5.24
C THR A 196 -17.14 13.09 -3.90
N THR A 197 -17.40 12.16 -2.99
CA THR A 197 -17.69 12.45 -1.58
C THR A 197 -16.59 11.84 -0.71
N LEU A 198 -15.98 12.68 0.14
CA LEU A 198 -14.98 12.27 1.13
C LEU A 198 -15.62 12.31 2.51
N VAL A 199 -15.78 11.15 3.16
CA VAL A 199 -16.37 11.03 4.49
C VAL A 199 -15.27 10.77 5.52
N TYR A 200 -15.23 11.56 6.58
CA TYR A 200 -14.22 11.43 7.61
C TYR A 200 -14.79 11.62 9.02
N ARG A 201 -14.39 10.75 9.95
CA ARG A 201 -14.87 10.76 11.35
C ARG A 201 -14.37 11.95 12.19
N GLY A 202 -13.24 12.55 11.81
CA GLY A 202 -12.65 13.68 12.51
C GLY A 202 -13.14 15.02 11.93
N GLN A 203 -12.80 16.11 12.62
CA GLN A 203 -13.16 17.47 12.21
C GLN A 203 -12.38 17.94 10.99
N GLN A 204 -11.12 17.52 10.86
CA GLN A 204 -10.19 17.97 9.84
C GLN A 204 -9.41 16.78 9.26
N ILE A 205 -9.36 16.66 7.93
CA ILE A 205 -8.56 15.66 7.21
C ILE A 205 -7.06 15.75 7.57
N LEU A 206 -6.25 14.78 7.12
CA LEU A 206 -4.78 14.75 7.26
C LEU A 206 -4.29 14.88 8.72
N ARG A 207 -4.88 14.10 9.64
CA ARG A 207 -4.44 14.05 11.04
C ARG A 207 -2.92 13.84 11.13
N GLY A 208 -2.23 14.70 11.91
CA GLY A 208 -0.78 14.66 12.11
C GLY A 208 -0.01 15.61 11.19
N PHE A 209 -0.65 16.22 10.21
CA PHE A 209 -0.06 17.31 9.42
C PHE A 209 -0.30 18.66 10.11
N ASP A 210 0.40 19.70 9.63
CA ASP A 210 0.23 21.06 10.10
C ASP A 210 -1.23 21.55 9.99
N SER A 211 -1.72 22.25 11.02
CA SER A 211 -3.14 22.64 11.13
C SER A 211 -3.59 23.58 10.03
N ASP A 212 -2.74 24.52 9.63
CA ASP A 212 -3.09 25.53 8.61
C ASP A 212 -3.16 24.86 7.24
N MET A 213 -2.22 23.95 6.94
CA MET A 213 -2.25 23.16 5.71
C MET A 213 -3.51 22.29 5.62
N ARG A 214 -3.92 21.67 6.72
CA ARG A 214 -5.14 20.85 6.78
C ARG A 214 -6.40 21.71 6.56
N HIS A 215 -6.43 22.88 7.17
CA HIS A 215 -7.54 23.82 7.01
C HIS A 215 -7.67 24.30 5.57
N TRP A 216 -6.59 24.84 5.00
CA TRP A 216 -6.60 25.38 3.64
C TRP A 216 -6.91 24.31 2.59
N LEU A 217 -6.36 23.11 2.75
CA LEU A 217 -6.67 22.02 1.83
C LEU A 217 -8.14 21.60 1.93
N SER A 218 -8.72 21.56 3.13
CA SER A 218 -10.14 21.24 3.30
C SER A 218 -11.03 22.26 2.57
N LEU A 219 -10.73 23.56 2.70
CA LEU A 219 -11.44 24.62 1.97
C LEU A 219 -11.27 24.48 0.46
N GLU A 220 -10.08 24.17 -0.01
CA GLU A 220 -9.79 24.01 -1.44
C GLU A 220 -10.52 22.82 -2.04
N LEU A 221 -10.56 21.67 -1.37
CA LEU A 221 -11.31 20.50 -1.82
C LEU A 221 -12.80 20.82 -1.99
N VAL A 222 -13.40 21.54 -1.02
CA VAL A 222 -14.80 22.00 -1.11
C VAL A 222 -14.98 23.02 -2.24
N ARG A 223 -14.06 23.98 -2.40
CA ARG A 223 -14.09 24.98 -3.47
C ARG A 223 -14.05 24.36 -4.86
N GLN A 224 -13.29 23.25 -4.99
CA GLN A 224 -13.23 22.50 -6.25
C GLN A 224 -14.48 21.65 -6.52
N GLY A 225 -15.34 21.40 -5.52
CA GLY A 225 -16.59 20.67 -5.68
C GLY A 225 -16.59 19.26 -5.07
N ILE A 226 -15.56 18.88 -4.33
CA ILE A 226 -15.56 17.63 -3.55
C ILE A 226 -16.51 17.82 -2.36
N ASN A 227 -17.46 16.91 -2.19
CA ASN A 227 -18.35 16.89 -1.04
C ASN A 227 -17.62 16.34 0.19
N LEU A 228 -17.07 17.23 1.01
CA LEU A 228 -16.36 16.87 2.25
C LEU A 228 -17.34 16.78 3.42
N VAL A 229 -17.51 15.59 3.98
CA VAL A 229 -18.39 15.29 5.12
C VAL A 229 -17.51 14.87 6.31
N THR A 230 -17.32 15.79 7.24
CA THR A 230 -16.52 15.57 8.46
C THR A 230 -17.38 15.15 9.64
N GLU A 231 -16.76 14.76 10.77
CA GLU A 231 -17.42 14.34 12.03
C GLU A 231 -18.48 13.25 11.81
N THR A 232 -18.26 12.40 10.79
CA THR A 232 -19.24 11.43 10.33
C THR A 232 -18.56 10.11 9.99
N THR A 233 -19.20 9.00 10.36
CA THR A 233 -18.79 7.64 10.02
C THR A 233 -19.81 6.97 9.11
N LEU A 234 -19.40 5.95 8.38
CA LEU A 234 -20.30 5.02 7.72
C LEU A 234 -20.87 4.06 8.77
N THR A 235 -22.14 3.70 8.64
CA THR A 235 -22.81 2.74 9.53
C THR A 235 -23.32 1.51 8.79
N ASP A 236 -23.62 1.65 7.50
CA ASP A 236 -24.12 0.57 6.67
C ASP A 236 -23.84 0.83 5.20
N ILE A 237 -23.65 -0.23 4.40
CA ILE A 237 -23.51 -0.18 2.95
C ILE A 237 -24.42 -1.25 2.34
N GLU A 238 -25.42 -0.83 1.59
CA GLU A 238 -26.38 -1.73 0.95
C GLU A 238 -26.27 -1.63 -0.57
N LYS A 239 -26.29 -2.76 -1.27
CA LYS A 239 -26.36 -2.80 -2.73
C LYS A 239 -27.80 -2.87 -3.20
N ILE A 240 -28.26 -1.83 -3.90
CA ILE A 240 -29.61 -1.74 -4.46
C ILE A 240 -29.51 -1.65 -6.00
N GLY A 241 -29.69 -2.76 -6.66
CA GLY A 241 -29.50 -2.85 -8.11
C GLY A 241 -28.06 -2.61 -8.52
N ARG A 242 -27.80 -1.52 -9.23
CA ARG A 242 -26.42 -1.09 -9.61
C ARG A 242 -25.84 -0.06 -8.66
N ASP A 243 -26.64 0.51 -7.78
CA ASP A 243 -26.24 1.54 -6.86
C ASP A 243 -25.82 0.93 -5.51
N HIS A 244 -24.95 1.64 -4.81
CA HIS A 244 -24.68 1.42 -3.39
C HIS A 244 -25.31 2.56 -2.59
N VAL A 245 -26.07 2.22 -1.55
CA VAL A 245 -26.61 3.15 -0.58
C VAL A 245 -25.78 3.08 0.68
N VAL A 246 -25.16 4.20 1.03
CA VAL A 246 -24.28 4.31 2.20
C VAL A 246 -24.99 5.11 3.27
N SER A 247 -25.25 4.50 4.42
CA SER A 247 -25.83 5.14 5.59
C SER A 247 -24.74 5.78 6.45
N LEU A 248 -25.01 6.98 6.94
CA LEU A 248 -24.09 7.78 7.74
C LEU A 248 -24.58 7.90 9.18
N SER A 249 -23.64 8.02 10.13
CA SER A 249 -23.94 8.25 11.56
C SER A 249 -24.74 9.53 11.84
N SER A 250 -24.77 10.46 10.87
CA SER A 250 -25.60 11.67 10.92
C SER A 250 -27.08 11.43 10.58
N GLY A 251 -27.48 10.20 10.26
CA GLY A 251 -28.84 9.84 9.80
C GLY A 251 -29.10 10.13 8.32
N ARG A 252 -28.11 10.63 7.58
CA ARG A 252 -28.19 10.85 6.12
C ARG A 252 -27.76 9.59 5.39
N SER A 253 -28.20 9.47 4.12
CA SER A 253 -27.71 8.43 3.20
C SER A 253 -27.15 9.05 1.94
N LEU A 254 -26.19 8.36 1.33
CA LEU A 254 -25.56 8.71 0.06
C LEU A 254 -25.76 7.58 -0.94
N THR A 255 -26.07 7.92 -2.19
CA THR A 255 -26.11 6.95 -3.29
C THR A 255 -24.85 7.11 -4.14
N THR A 256 -24.16 6.02 -4.39
CA THR A 256 -22.87 5.99 -5.10
C THR A 256 -22.72 4.73 -5.95
N ASP A 257 -21.77 4.74 -6.89
CA ASP A 257 -21.43 3.57 -7.70
C ASP A 257 -20.28 2.76 -7.07
N LEU A 258 -19.47 3.40 -6.21
CA LEU A 258 -18.32 2.77 -5.57
C LEU A 258 -18.11 3.32 -4.16
N VAL A 259 -17.78 2.42 -3.22
CA VAL A 259 -17.40 2.77 -1.85
C VAL A 259 -15.96 2.31 -1.62
N VAL A 260 -15.14 3.19 -1.04
CA VAL A 260 -13.71 2.94 -0.80
C VAL A 260 -13.37 3.11 0.66
N PHE A 261 -12.75 2.10 1.27
CA PHE A 261 -12.11 2.25 2.57
C PHE A 261 -10.66 2.75 2.41
N ALA A 262 -10.40 3.93 2.95
CA ALA A 262 -9.07 4.53 3.05
C ALA A 262 -8.78 4.99 4.50
N ILE A 263 -9.13 4.13 5.47
CA ILE A 263 -9.13 4.40 6.92
C ILE A 263 -7.83 4.05 7.63
N GLY A 264 -6.82 3.62 6.89
CA GLY A 264 -5.50 3.25 7.39
C GLY A 264 -4.99 1.94 6.81
N ARG A 265 -3.87 1.49 7.35
CA ARG A 265 -3.22 0.23 6.97
C ARG A 265 -2.80 -0.49 8.24
N ASP A 266 -2.89 -1.82 8.22
CA ASP A 266 -2.47 -2.69 9.32
C ASP A 266 -1.21 -3.48 8.91
N PRO A 267 -0.27 -3.70 9.85
CA PRO A 267 0.88 -4.57 9.61
C PRO A 267 0.47 -5.94 9.08
N ASN A 268 1.13 -6.41 8.03
CA ASN A 268 0.81 -7.70 7.40
C ASN A 268 1.53 -8.84 8.13
N THR A 269 0.99 -9.24 9.28
CA THR A 269 1.57 -10.25 10.18
C THR A 269 0.71 -11.50 10.36
N GLN A 270 -0.54 -11.47 9.90
CA GLN A 270 -1.47 -12.58 10.09
C GLN A 270 -1.00 -13.85 9.36
N GLY A 271 -1.00 -14.97 10.10
CA GLY A 271 -0.68 -16.28 9.56
C GLY A 271 0.81 -16.48 9.18
N LEU A 272 1.72 -15.59 9.60
CA LEU A 272 3.15 -15.73 9.33
C LEU A 272 3.86 -16.75 10.25
N GLY A 273 3.20 -17.28 11.28
CA GLY A 273 3.82 -18.21 12.23
C GLY A 273 4.81 -17.52 13.21
N LEU A 274 4.59 -16.23 13.51
CA LEU A 274 5.47 -15.42 14.35
C LEU A 274 5.63 -15.99 15.77
N GLU A 275 4.53 -16.45 16.38
CA GLU A 275 4.54 -17.04 17.71
C GLU A 275 5.41 -18.30 17.79
N THR A 276 5.33 -19.17 16.76
CA THR A 276 6.13 -20.39 16.70
C THR A 276 7.64 -20.12 16.55
N ALA A 277 7.97 -18.96 16.01
CA ALA A 277 9.35 -18.49 15.85
C ALA A 277 9.82 -17.61 17.03
N GLY A 278 8.99 -17.41 18.05
CA GLY A 278 9.33 -16.59 19.22
C GLY A 278 9.35 -15.08 18.95
N VAL A 279 8.66 -14.63 17.90
CA VAL A 279 8.57 -13.20 17.55
C VAL A 279 7.36 -12.55 18.23
N GLU A 280 7.62 -11.53 19.05
CA GLU A 280 6.58 -10.77 19.75
C GLU A 280 5.84 -9.83 18.80
N VAL A 281 4.51 -9.85 18.92
CA VAL A 281 3.59 -8.98 18.18
C VAL A 281 2.96 -7.99 19.16
N GLY A 282 3.15 -6.72 18.87
CA GLY A 282 2.64 -5.62 19.67
C GLY A 282 1.21 -5.21 19.30
N ARG A 283 0.82 -4.04 19.79
CA ARG A 283 -0.49 -3.45 19.45
C ARG A 283 -0.64 -3.28 17.96
N ASN A 284 -1.87 -3.43 17.47
CA ASN A 284 -2.22 -3.34 16.05
C ASN A 284 -1.52 -4.39 15.15
N GLY A 285 -1.00 -5.48 15.72
CA GLY A 285 -0.38 -6.55 14.96
C GLY A 285 1.05 -6.25 14.46
N ARG A 286 1.68 -5.15 14.89
CA ARG A 286 3.05 -4.82 14.46
C ARG A 286 4.08 -5.78 15.06
N ILE A 287 5.16 -6.02 14.36
CA ILE A 287 6.33 -6.71 14.92
C ILE A 287 7.13 -5.70 15.75
N GLU A 288 7.32 -6.03 17.04
CA GLU A 288 8.17 -5.23 17.93
C GLU A 288 9.64 -5.45 17.58
N VAL A 289 10.37 -4.35 17.43
CA VAL A 289 11.80 -4.38 17.11
C VAL A 289 12.58 -3.35 17.90
N ASP A 290 13.86 -3.62 18.14
CA ASP A 290 14.81 -2.69 18.73
C ASP A 290 15.31 -1.62 17.74
N ALA A 291 16.28 -0.81 18.16
CA ALA A 291 16.90 0.22 17.33
C ALA A 291 17.67 -0.34 16.10
N HIS A 292 18.02 -1.61 16.11
CA HIS A 292 18.71 -2.31 15.03
C HIS A 292 17.78 -3.17 14.18
N SER A 293 16.46 -2.98 14.31
CA SER A 293 15.42 -3.76 13.63
C SER A 293 15.39 -5.25 14.02
N LYS A 294 16.02 -5.63 15.14
CA LYS A 294 16.00 -6.99 15.68
C LYS A 294 14.71 -7.22 16.46
N THR A 295 14.07 -8.37 16.25
CA THR A 295 12.87 -8.80 16.98
C THR A 295 13.25 -9.41 18.35
N SER A 296 12.27 -9.95 19.08
CA SER A 296 12.49 -10.76 20.28
C SER A 296 13.24 -12.07 20.01
N ALA A 297 13.24 -12.57 18.78
CA ALA A 297 14.03 -13.74 18.35
C ALA A 297 15.42 -13.33 17.89
N ASP A 298 16.45 -14.12 18.28
CA ASP A 298 17.86 -13.73 18.10
C ASP A 298 18.33 -13.55 16.65
N ASN A 299 17.73 -14.28 15.73
CA ASN A 299 18.11 -14.34 14.32
C ASN A 299 17.05 -13.79 13.37
N ILE A 300 15.95 -13.21 13.91
CA ILE A 300 14.84 -12.67 13.11
C ILE A 300 14.80 -11.16 13.27
N TYR A 301 14.71 -10.48 12.13
CA TYR A 301 14.63 -9.02 12.01
C TYR A 301 13.37 -8.61 11.25
N ALA A 302 12.91 -7.37 11.42
CA ALA A 302 11.79 -6.84 10.64
C ALA A 302 12.01 -5.38 10.27
N VAL A 303 11.62 -5.00 9.03
CA VAL A 303 11.78 -3.65 8.47
C VAL A 303 10.53 -3.19 7.72
N GLY A 304 10.36 -1.89 7.63
CA GLY A 304 9.24 -1.25 6.91
C GLY A 304 7.93 -1.29 7.69
N ASP A 305 6.81 -1.19 6.96
CA ASP A 305 5.47 -0.95 7.52
C ASP A 305 5.01 -2.05 8.48
N VAL A 306 5.57 -3.25 8.39
CA VAL A 306 5.26 -4.36 9.33
C VAL A 306 5.64 -4.04 10.78
N THR A 307 6.55 -3.07 10.99
CA THR A 307 6.96 -2.59 12.31
C THR A 307 6.13 -1.41 12.84
N ASP A 308 5.26 -0.83 12.00
CA ASP A 308 4.39 0.33 12.31
C ASP A 308 5.14 1.52 12.94
N ARG A 309 6.43 1.73 12.57
CA ARG A 309 7.22 2.88 13.02
C ARG A 309 6.97 4.09 12.12
N VAL A 310 7.51 4.09 10.91
CA VAL A 310 7.31 5.15 9.91
C VAL A 310 7.01 4.49 8.57
N ALA A 311 5.75 4.47 8.19
CA ALA A 311 5.26 3.81 6.97
C ALA A 311 5.56 4.63 5.71
N LEU A 312 6.85 4.73 5.35
CA LEU A 312 7.36 5.43 4.17
C LEU A 312 8.36 4.56 3.41
N THR A 313 8.21 4.49 2.09
CA THR A 313 9.13 3.77 1.19
C THR A 313 10.61 4.12 1.41
N PRO A 314 11.04 5.40 1.48
CA PRO A 314 12.44 5.73 1.71
C PRO A 314 12.94 5.29 3.09
N VAL A 315 12.07 5.21 4.10
CA VAL A 315 12.43 4.70 5.42
C VAL A 315 12.66 3.19 5.36
N ALA A 316 11.73 2.42 4.79
CA ALA A 316 11.89 0.97 4.60
C ALA A 316 13.18 0.62 3.82
N ILE A 317 13.51 1.41 2.79
CA ILE A 317 14.78 1.25 2.03
C ILE A 317 16.00 1.48 2.93
N LYS A 318 15.99 2.54 3.76
CA LYS A 318 17.09 2.82 4.69
C LYS A 318 17.20 1.78 5.79
N GLU A 319 16.09 1.33 6.35
CA GLU A 319 16.06 0.25 7.35
C GLU A 319 16.62 -1.05 6.78
N GLY A 320 16.23 -1.44 5.57
CA GLY A 320 16.78 -2.61 4.88
C GLY A 320 18.29 -2.50 4.62
N ALA A 321 18.79 -1.30 4.29
CA ALA A 321 20.21 -1.08 4.13
C ALA A 321 20.96 -1.13 5.49
N ALA A 322 20.44 -0.48 6.53
CA ALA A 322 21.03 -0.47 7.86
C ALA A 322 21.06 -1.87 8.49
N PHE A 323 20.02 -2.68 8.26
CA PHE A 323 19.99 -4.08 8.66
C PHE A 323 21.19 -4.83 8.07
N VAL A 324 21.47 -4.68 6.78
CA VAL A 324 22.61 -5.37 6.15
C VAL A 324 23.95 -4.89 6.70
N GLU A 325 24.13 -3.59 6.92
CA GLU A 325 25.36 -3.06 7.55
C GLU A 325 25.57 -3.65 8.96
N THR A 326 24.49 -3.86 9.71
CA THR A 326 24.55 -4.40 11.08
C THR A 326 24.84 -5.89 11.12
N VAL A 327 24.26 -6.69 10.18
CA VAL A 327 24.26 -8.16 10.27
C VAL A 327 25.31 -8.81 9.38
N PHE A 328 25.69 -8.18 8.26
CA PHE A 328 26.54 -8.77 7.22
C PHE A 328 27.87 -8.03 7.00
N LYS A 329 28.09 -6.89 7.66
CA LYS A 329 29.34 -6.11 7.60
C LYS A 329 29.88 -5.80 8.99
#